data_21dedb17039fa9376f242b75a9617570
#
_entry.id   21dedb17039fa9376f242b75a9617570
#
_cell.length_a   1.000
_cell.length_b   1.000
_cell.length_c   1.000
_cell.angle_alpha   90.00
_cell.angle_beta   90.00
_cell.angle_gamma   90.00
#
_symmetry.space_group_name_H-M   'P 1'
#
loop_
_entity.id
_entity.type
_entity.pdbx_description
1 polymer ?
#
loop_
_entity_poly.entity_id
_entity_poly.type
_entity_poly.pdbx_seq_one_letter_code
_entity_poly.pdbx_strand_id
1 'polypeptide(L)'
;ASFVAIGSKFVIRWKDKHVFNPTNLALVVMIGSGLGWMSPGQWGQVAWFGFLIACLGSLVVTRAARADVTLAFLAFYVGLLFARAVWLGDPLTIPLHQIESGALLIFAFFMISDPKTTPDSRTGRIIYALLVTLAALYVQFGFFRPNGPLWGLIICAPFVPLIDRLLPAVRYDWSRTTTGQPSVPVPLALSLHPQRRFS
;
A
#
# COMPACT_ATOMS: atom_id res chain seq x y z
N ALA A 1 14.87 9.41 10.74
CA ALA A 1 14.00 8.51 9.94
C ALA A 1 14.27 7.03 10.29
N SER A 2 15.48 6.50 10.14
CA SER A 2 15.80 5.07 10.32
C SER A 2 15.46 4.52 11.70
N PHE A 3 15.72 5.28 12.76
CA PHE A 3 15.36 4.89 14.13
C PHE A 3 13.84 4.72 14.29
N VAL A 4 13.04 5.63 13.73
CA VAL A 4 11.57 5.54 13.76
C VAL A 4 11.09 4.34 12.93
N ALA A 5 11.65 4.15 11.73
CA ALA A 5 11.28 3.04 10.84
C ALA A 5 11.57 1.67 11.49
N ILE A 6 12.76 1.50 12.06
CA ILE A 6 13.15 0.24 12.70
C ILE A 6 12.37 0.04 14.01
N GLY A 7 12.31 1.05 14.87
CA GLY A 7 11.60 0.97 16.15
C GLY A 7 10.12 0.63 16.00
N SER A 8 9.45 1.19 14.99
CA SER A 8 8.04 0.92 14.73
C SER A 8 7.74 -0.56 14.43
N LYS A 9 8.68 -1.28 13.81
CA LYS A 9 8.54 -2.72 13.54
C LYS A 9 8.42 -3.56 14.80
N PHE A 10 9.00 -3.12 15.89
CA PHE A 10 9.00 -3.86 17.16
C PHE A 10 7.88 -3.40 18.09
N VAL A 11 7.56 -2.11 18.08
CA VAL A 11 6.61 -1.50 19.03
C VAL A 11 5.16 -1.54 18.53
N ILE A 12 4.94 -1.26 17.23
CA ILE A 12 3.59 -1.10 16.68
C ILE A 12 3.20 -2.31 15.82
N ARG A 13 2.74 -3.37 16.49
CA ARG A 13 2.34 -4.63 15.84
C ARG A 13 0.94 -5.06 16.30
N TRP A 14 0.19 -5.65 15.38
CA TRP A 14 -1.10 -6.27 15.65
C TRP A 14 -1.13 -7.67 15.03
N LYS A 15 -1.28 -8.72 15.86
CA LYS A 15 -1.33 -10.14 15.41
C LYS A 15 -0.23 -10.46 14.38
N ASP A 16 1.03 -10.11 14.69
CA ASP A 16 2.23 -10.29 13.84
C ASP A 16 2.27 -9.51 12.51
N LYS A 17 1.28 -8.67 12.22
CA LYS A 17 1.36 -7.66 11.17
C LYS A 17 1.89 -6.33 11.72
N HIS A 18 2.64 -5.60 10.90
CA HIS A 18 2.93 -4.19 11.18
C HIS A 18 1.65 -3.39 10.91
N VAL A 19 1.27 -2.52 11.84
CA VAL A 19 0.11 -1.65 11.63
C VAL A 19 0.44 -0.61 10.56
N PHE A 20 1.63 -0.03 10.62
CA PHE A 20 2.11 0.97 9.68
C PHE A 20 3.23 0.42 8.81
N ASN A 21 3.29 0.85 7.55
CA ASN A 21 4.49 0.66 6.76
C ASN A 21 5.63 1.45 7.40
N PRO A 22 6.75 0.81 7.80
CA PRO A 22 7.79 1.46 8.60
C PRO A 22 8.44 2.66 7.91
N THR A 23 8.65 2.55 6.59
CA THR A 23 9.24 3.63 5.80
C THR A 23 8.27 4.82 5.72
N ASN A 24 6.99 4.54 5.46
CA ASN A 24 5.97 5.58 5.40
C ASN A 24 5.83 6.30 6.75
N LEU A 25 5.77 5.56 7.86
CA LEU A 25 5.68 6.15 9.19
C LEU A 25 6.88 7.06 9.48
N ALA A 26 8.09 6.61 9.17
CA ALA A 26 9.29 7.42 9.37
C ALA A 26 9.27 8.72 8.55
N LEU A 27 8.86 8.64 7.27
CA LEU A 27 8.75 9.82 6.41
C LEU A 27 7.71 10.81 6.94
N VAL A 28 6.52 10.32 7.31
CA VAL A 28 5.45 11.18 7.83
C VAL A 28 5.84 11.84 9.16
N VAL A 29 6.51 11.11 10.06
CA VAL A 29 7.03 11.69 11.31
C VAL A 29 8.06 12.79 11.03
N MET A 30 8.98 12.57 10.09
CA MET A 30 9.99 13.59 9.72
C MET A 30 9.36 14.82 9.07
N ILE A 31 8.40 14.63 8.18
CA ILE A 31 7.67 15.74 7.53
C ILE A 31 6.80 16.48 8.55
N GLY A 32 6.07 15.74 9.39
CA GLY A 32 5.16 16.32 10.39
C GLY A 32 5.87 17.07 11.50
N SER A 33 7.08 16.66 11.87
CA SER A 33 7.93 17.36 12.85
C SER A 33 8.70 18.55 12.26
N GLY A 34 8.62 18.78 10.96
CA GLY A 34 9.41 19.83 10.30
C GLY A 34 10.90 19.52 10.15
N LEU A 35 11.33 18.31 10.54
CA LEU A 35 12.74 17.89 10.46
C LEU A 35 13.15 17.34 9.09
N GLY A 36 12.20 17.24 8.17
CA GLY A 36 12.46 16.72 6.82
C GLY A 36 11.49 17.26 5.79
N TRP A 37 11.95 17.27 4.58
CA TRP A 37 11.16 17.58 3.40
C TRP A 37 11.32 16.44 2.38
N MET A 38 10.28 16.13 1.64
CA MET A 38 10.32 15.12 0.59
C MET A 38 9.90 15.74 -0.75
N SER A 39 10.81 15.67 -1.72
CA SER A 39 10.52 16.05 -3.09
C SER A 39 9.51 15.09 -3.71
N PRO A 40 8.58 15.55 -4.55
CA PRO A 40 7.73 14.68 -5.37
C PRO A 40 8.54 13.82 -6.36
N GLY A 41 9.83 14.11 -6.55
CA GLY A 41 10.70 13.31 -7.41
C GLY A 41 10.26 13.31 -8.86
N GLN A 42 9.90 14.47 -9.39
CA GLN A 42 9.60 14.62 -10.81
C GLN A 42 10.85 14.35 -11.62
N TRP A 43 10.76 13.43 -12.58
CA TRP A 43 11.90 13.08 -13.44
C TRP A 43 12.03 13.96 -14.69
N GLY A 44 11.13 14.96 -14.87
CA GLY A 44 11.17 15.87 -16.02
C GLY A 44 11.15 15.11 -17.35
N GLN A 45 12.14 15.34 -18.20
CA GLN A 45 12.25 14.69 -19.51
C GLN A 45 12.91 13.30 -19.45
N VAL A 46 13.28 12.79 -18.26
CA VAL A 46 13.98 11.51 -18.08
C VAL A 46 12.96 10.37 -17.86
N ALA A 47 12.04 10.20 -18.81
CA ALA A 47 10.94 9.23 -18.73
C ALA A 47 11.41 7.77 -18.55
N TRP A 48 12.62 7.41 -18.99
CA TRP A 48 13.16 6.08 -18.83
C TRP A 48 13.37 5.67 -17.36
N PHE A 49 13.59 6.63 -16.45
CA PHE A 49 13.64 6.37 -15.00
C PHE A 49 12.27 5.90 -14.47
N GLY A 50 11.20 6.55 -14.91
CA GLY A 50 9.85 6.12 -14.56
C GLY A 50 9.55 4.71 -15.07
N PHE A 51 9.96 4.42 -16.32
CA PHE A 51 9.84 3.09 -16.91
C PHE A 51 10.64 2.04 -16.12
N LEU A 52 11.88 2.34 -15.73
CA LEU A 52 12.71 1.44 -14.92
C LEU A 52 12.05 1.13 -13.57
N ILE A 53 11.57 2.15 -12.85
CA ILE A 53 10.88 1.96 -11.56
C ILE A 53 9.59 1.15 -11.74
N ALA A 54 8.82 1.42 -12.79
CA ALA A 54 7.61 0.70 -13.09
C ALA A 54 7.88 -0.79 -13.43
N CYS A 55 8.92 -1.07 -14.21
CA CYS A 55 9.32 -2.45 -14.54
C CYS A 55 9.79 -3.22 -13.29
N LEU A 56 10.70 -2.65 -12.51
CA LEU A 56 11.18 -3.26 -11.26
C LEU A 56 10.06 -3.41 -10.23
N GLY A 57 9.23 -2.37 -10.09
CA GLY A 57 8.07 -2.39 -9.20
C GLY A 57 7.05 -3.46 -9.61
N SER A 58 6.75 -3.58 -10.90
CA SER A 58 5.85 -4.63 -11.42
C SER A 58 6.36 -6.03 -11.12
N LEU A 59 7.67 -6.26 -11.24
CA LEU A 59 8.29 -7.53 -10.85
C LEU A 59 8.10 -7.81 -9.34
N VAL A 60 8.27 -6.82 -8.50
CA VAL A 60 8.11 -6.96 -7.04
C VAL A 60 6.66 -7.26 -6.68
N VAL A 61 5.69 -6.49 -7.17
CA VAL A 61 4.26 -6.67 -6.79
C VAL A 61 3.66 -7.96 -7.36
N THR A 62 4.13 -8.43 -8.52
CA THR A 62 3.72 -9.73 -9.07
C THR A 62 4.27 -10.87 -8.22
N ARG A 63 5.53 -10.80 -7.80
CA ARG A 63 6.13 -11.78 -6.87
C ARG A 63 5.46 -11.77 -5.49
N ALA A 64 5.08 -10.61 -5.00
CA ALA A 64 4.36 -10.46 -3.73
C ALA A 64 2.86 -10.79 -3.82
N ALA A 65 2.31 -11.10 -5.00
CA ALA A 65 0.87 -11.30 -5.27
C ALA A 65 0.01 -10.10 -4.77
N ARG A 66 0.50 -8.87 -4.98
CA ARG A 66 -0.11 -7.60 -4.53
C ARG A 66 -0.33 -6.61 -5.69
N ALA A 67 -0.28 -7.07 -6.93
CA ALA A 67 -0.52 -6.23 -8.11
C ALA A 67 -1.91 -5.58 -8.10
N ASP A 68 -2.89 -6.24 -7.50
CA ASP A 68 -4.26 -5.75 -7.40
C ASP A 68 -4.39 -4.46 -6.59
N VAL A 69 -3.73 -4.33 -5.44
CA VAL A 69 -3.77 -3.09 -4.64
C VAL A 69 -3.05 -1.94 -5.34
N THR A 70 -1.91 -2.22 -5.98
CA THR A 70 -1.15 -1.21 -6.73
C THR A 70 -1.95 -0.68 -7.91
N LEU A 71 -2.52 -1.58 -8.73
CA LEU A 71 -3.32 -1.20 -9.89
C LEU A 71 -4.59 -0.47 -9.48
N ALA A 72 -5.28 -0.94 -8.43
CA ALA A 72 -6.47 -0.27 -7.90
C ALA A 72 -6.14 1.14 -7.40
N PHE A 73 -5.04 1.29 -6.63
CA PHE A 73 -4.61 2.60 -6.15
C PHE A 73 -4.29 3.55 -7.30
N LEU A 74 -3.49 3.12 -8.28
CA LEU A 74 -3.15 3.96 -9.44
C LEU A 74 -4.40 4.34 -10.24
N ALA A 75 -5.29 3.39 -10.49
CA ALA A 75 -6.53 3.65 -11.22
C ALA A 75 -7.44 4.66 -10.49
N PHE A 76 -7.63 4.50 -9.17
CA PHE A 76 -8.43 5.43 -8.38
C PHE A 76 -7.75 6.80 -8.28
N TYR A 77 -6.46 6.85 -8.01
CA TYR A 77 -5.73 8.10 -7.83
C TYR A 77 -5.71 8.92 -9.13
N VAL A 78 -5.31 8.30 -10.23
CA VAL A 78 -5.30 8.96 -11.55
C VAL A 78 -6.73 9.33 -11.96
N GLY A 79 -7.68 8.41 -11.86
CA GLY A 79 -9.07 8.66 -12.25
C GLY A 79 -9.70 9.82 -11.48
N LEU A 80 -9.50 9.89 -10.17
CA LEU A 80 -10.04 10.98 -9.35
C LEU A 80 -9.33 12.31 -9.58
N LEU A 81 -8.01 12.30 -9.86
CA LEU A 81 -7.28 13.51 -10.24
C LEU A 81 -7.85 14.12 -11.53
N PHE A 82 -8.05 13.31 -12.57
CA PHE A 82 -8.62 13.77 -13.83
C PHE A 82 -10.10 14.17 -13.69
N ALA A 83 -10.88 13.38 -12.94
CA ALA A 83 -12.28 13.71 -12.66
C ALA A 83 -12.41 15.08 -11.96
N ARG A 84 -11.53 15.35 -10.98
CA ARG A 84 -11.46 16.64 -10.31
C ARG A 84 -11.09 17.77 -11.28
N ALA A 85 -10.09 17.58 -12.13
CA ALA A 85 -9.68 18.58 -13.10
C ALA A 85 -10.82 18.95 -14.08
N VAL A 86 -11.52 17.93 -14.58
CA VAL A 86 -12.69 18.13 -15.44
C VAL A 86 -13.82 18.86 -14.70
N TRP A 87 -14.09 18.48 -13.44
CA TRP A 87 -15.11 19.10 -12.60
C TRP A 87 -14.87 20.61 -12.37
N LEU A 88 -13.60 20.99 -12.13
CA LEU A 88 -13.22 22.37 -11.84
C LEU A 88 -12.91 23.20 -13.10
N GLY A 89 -12.83 22.56 -14.27
CA GLY A 89 -12.40 23.20 -15.50
C GLY A 89 -10.89 23.48 -15.55
N ASP A 90 -10.11 22.78 -14.72
CA ASP A 90 -8.66 22.92 -14.70
C ASP A 90 -8.02 22.35 -15.98
N PRO A 91 -6.91 22.90 -16.47
CA PRO A 91 -6.15 22.32 -17.57
C PRO A 91 -5.68 20.89 -17.24
N LEU A 92 -5.86 19.95 -18.17
CA LEU A 92 -5.46 18.55 -17.98
C LEU A 92 -3.95 18.34 -17.82
N THR A 93 -3.15 19.34 -18.13
CA THR A 93 -1.71 19.36 -17.87
C THR A 93 -1.38 19.31 -16.37
N ILE A 94 -2.27 19.84 -15.51
CA ILE A 94 -2.05 19.82 -14.04
C ILE A 94 -2.05 18.40 -13.49
N PRO A 95 -3.12 17.57 -13.66
CA PRO A 95 -3.08 16.19 -13.22
C PRO A 95 -1.99 15.37 -13.91
N LEU A 96 -1.66 15.66 -15.17
CA LEU A 96 -0.60 14.98 -15.89
C LEU A 96 0.75 15.20 -15.17
N HIS A 97 1.11 16.43 -14.83
CA HIS A 97 2.33 16.71 -14.05
C HIS A 97 2.33 16.07 -12.66
N GLN A 98 1.18 15.90 -12.04
CA GLN A 98 1.09 15.26 -10.73
C GLN A 98 1.36 13.75 -10.78
N ILE A 99 1.01 13.08 -11.86
CA ILE A 99 1.29 11.65 -12.05
C ILE A 99 2.71 11.37 -12.55
N GLU A 100 3.37 12.35 -13.17
CA GLU A 100 4.78 12.28 -13.57
C GLU A 100 5.73 12.40 -12.35
N SER A 101 5.47 11.57 -11.33
CA SER A 101 6.16 11.62 -10.05
C SER A 101 6.78 10.26 -9.70
N GLY A 102 8.08 10.23 -9.51
CA GLY A 102 8.80 9.05 -9.02
C GLY A 102 8.34 8.65 -7.62
N ALA A 103 8.00 9.62 -6.78
CA ALA A 103 7.46 9.37 -5.46
C ALA A 103 6.13 8.61 -5.54
N LEU A 104 5.25 8.92 -6.50
CA LEU A 104 3.99 8.21 -6.73
C LEU A 104 4.24 6.76 -7.12
N LEU A 105 5.18 6.49 -8.04
CA LEU A 105 5.50 5.12 -8.45
C LEU A 105 6.13 4.32 -7.31
N ILE A 106 7.10 4.90 -6.59
CA ILE A 106 7.70 4.24 -5.43
C ILE A 106 6.64 3.93 -4.37
N PHE A 107 5.73 4.85 -4.11
CA PHE A 107 4.62 4.64 -3.20
C PHE A 107 3.71 3.49 -3.66
N ALA A 108 3.28 3.50 -4.92
CA ALA A 108 2.34 2.52 -5.47
C ALA A 108 2.94 1.09 -5.54
N PHE A 109 4.23 0.98 -5.85
CA PHE A 109 4.85 -0.33 -6.03
C PHE A 109 5.51 -0.89 -4.77
N PHE A 110 5.93 -0.06 -3.82
CA PHE A 110 6.74 -0.51 -2.68
C PHE A 110 6.14 -0.19 -1.31
N MET A 111 5.25 0.80 -1.21
CA MET A 111 4.68 1.17 0.10
C MET A 111 3.27 0.60 0.30
N ILE A 112 2.33 0.91 -0.63
CA ILE A 112 0.96 0.42 -0.50
C ILE A 112 0.83 -1.07 -0.79
N SER A 113 1.78 -1.66 -1.52
CA SER A 113 1.82 -3.08 -1.88
C SER A 113 2.44 -3.99 -0.81
N ASP A 114 2.91 -3.44 0.31
CA ASP A 114 3.54 -4.24 1.37
C ASP A 114 2.56 -5.27 1.95
N PRO A 115 2.82 -6.59 1.80
CA PRO A 115 1.90 -7.63 2.25
C PRO A 115 1.64 -7.64 3.75
N LYS A 116 2.56 -7.08 4.56
CA LYS A 116 2.42 -7.04 6.02
C LYS A 116 1.56 -5.90 6.53
N THR A 117 1.26 -4.92 5.68
CA THR A 117 0.50 -3.73 6.06
C THR A 117 -0.78 -3.54 5.27
N THR A 118 -1.07 -4.44 4.31
CA THR A 118 -2.29 -4.43 3.49
C THR A 118 -3.27 -5.52 3.94
N PRO A 119 -4.59 -5.37 3.63
CA PRO A 119 -5.57 -6.41 3.86
C PRO A 119 -5.26 -7.73 3.17
N ASP A 120 -5.70 -8.84 3.77
CA ASP A 120 -5.44 -10.18 3.23
C ASP A 120 -6.34 -10.50 2.04
N SER A 121 -7.62 -10.07 2.05
CA SER A 121 -8.58 -10.33 0.97
C SER A 121 -8.36 -9.39 -0.23
N ARG A 122 -8.61 -9.89 -1.45
CA ARG A 122 -8.52 -9.08 -2.67
C ARG A 122 -9.51 -7.90 -2.65
N THR A 123 -10.75 -8.15 -2.26
CA THR A 123 -11.77 -7.10 -2.13
C THR A 123 -11.36 -6.06 -1.08
N GLY A 124 -10.83 -6.53 0.07
CA GLY A 124 -10.31 -5.64 1.11
C GLY A 124 -9.18 -4.74 0.60
N ARG A 125 -8.27 -5.27 -0.24
CA ARG A 125 -7.20 -4.48 -0.85
C ARG A 125 -7.71 -3.41 -1.80
N ILE A 126 -8.74 -3.70 -2.59
CA ILE A 126 -9.36 -2.72 -3.50
C ILE A 126 -10.05 -1.61 -2.70
N ILE A 127 -10.83 -1.97 -1.67
CA ILE A 127 -11.47 -1.01 -0.76
C ILE A 127 -10.40 -0.15 -0.05
N TYR A 128 -9.35 -0.79 0.44
CA TYR A 128 -8.24 -0.10 1.09
C TYR A 128 -7.55 0.89 0.15
N ALA A 129 -7.29 0.50 -1.10
CA ALA A 129 -6.72 1.38 -2.11
C ALA A 129 -7.60 2.61 -2.37
N LEU A 130 -8.93 2.42 -2.43
CA LEU A 130 -9.87 3.53 -2.56
C LEU A 130 -9.83 4.46 -1.33
N LEU A 131 -9.86 3.92 -0.11
CA LEU A 131 -9.80 4.71 1.12
C LEU A 131 -8.50 5.52 1.20
N VAL A 132 -7.35 4.89 0.89
CA VAL A 132 -6.05 5.57 0.85
C VAL A 132 -6.05 6.68 -0.17
N THR A 133 -6.64 6.45 -1.36
CA THR A 133 -6.75 7.47 -2.41
C THR A 133 -7.59 8.66 -1.96
N LEU A 134 -8.78 8.41 -1.40
CA LEU A 134 -9.66 9.48 -0.91
C LEU A 134 -8.99 10.30 0.18
N ALA A 135 -8.35 9.64 1.16
CA ALA A 135 -7.60 10.32 2.21
C ALA A 135 -6.42 11.11 1.66
N ALA A 136 -5.70 10.56 0.67
CA ALA A 136 -4.58 11.24 0.01
C ALA A 136 -5.02 12.53 -0.68
N LEU A 137 -6.08 12.46 -1.48
CA LEU A 137 -6.63 13.62 -2.19
C LEU A 137 -7.24 14.65 -1.22
N TYR A 138 -7.89 14.18 -0.15
CA TYR A 138 -8.39 15.08 0.89
C TYR A 138 -7.27 15.86 1.57
N VAL A 139 -6.17 15.20 1.93
CA VAL A 139 -5.00 15.89 2.50
C VAL A 139 -4.34 16.82 1.50
N GLN A 140 -4.21 16.38 0.24
CA GLN A 140 -3.55 17.16 -0.81
C GLN A 140 -4.32 18.43 -1.16
N PHE A 141 -5.63 18.35 -1.34
CA PHE A 141 -6.47 19.45 -1.79
C PHE A 141 -7.23 20.17 -0.67
N GLY A 142 -7.53 19.49 0.43
CA GLY A 142 -8.20 20.09 1.57
C GLY A 142 -7.25 20.79 2.53
N PHE A 143 -6.10 20.19 2.81
CA PHE A 143 -5.07 20.79 3.68
C PHE A 143 -3.90 21.39 2.91
N PHE A 144 -3.91 21.35 1.57
CA PHE A 144 -2.82 21.85 0.72
C PHE A 144 -1.45 21.30 1.11
N ARG A 145 -1.41 20.03 1.56
CA ARG A 145 -0.16 19.39 1.96
C ARG A 145 0.42 18.57 0.81
N PRO A 146 1.72 18.70 0.51
CA PRO A 146 2.37 17.84 -0.45
C PRO A 146 2.43 16.39 0.05
N ASN A 147 2.68 15.46 -0.86
CA ASN A 147 2.81 14.03 -0.53
C ASN A 147 1.54 13.41 0.08
N GLY A 148 0.36 13.79 -0.43
CA GLY A 148 -0.93 13.25 0.00
C GLY A 148 -0.98 11.72 0.17
N PRO A 149 -0.44 10.91 -0.76
CA PRO A 149 -0.40 9.46 -0.63
C PRO A 149 0.23 8.94 0.67
N LEU A 150 1.32 9.56 1.15
CA LEU A 150 1.95 9.16 2.42
C LEU A 150 1.03 9.39 3.62
N TRP A 151 0.35 10.54 3.64
CA TRP A 151 -0.63 10.87 4.67
C TRP A 151 -1.85 9.96 4.59
N GLY A 152 -2.35 9.70 3.38
CA GLY A 152 -3.46 8.78 3.15
C GLY A 152 -3.17 7.38 3.68
N LEU A 153 -1.97 6.87 3.41
CA LEU A 153 -1.57 5.54 3.89
C LEU A 153 -1.51 5.45 5.41
N ILE A 154 -0.94 6.46 6.09
CA ILE A 154 -0.84 6.43 7.56
C ILE A 154 -2.19 6.59 8.24
N ILE A 155 -3.09 7.41 7.68
CA ILE A 155 -4.45 7.60 8.19
C ILE A 155 -5.27 6.30 8.05
N CYS A 156 -5.12 5.61 6.92
CA CYS A 156 -5.90 4.40 6.63
C CYS A 156 -5.30 3.12 7.23
N ALA A 157 -4.01 3.10 7.60
CA ALA A 157 -3.35 1.92 8.14
C ALA A 157 -4.07 1.28 9.36
N PRO A 158 -4.60 2.02 10.35
CA PRO A 158 -5.32 1.44 11.48
C PRO A 158 -6.62 0.72 11.10
N PHE A 159 -7.17 0.97 9.90
CA PHE A 159 -8.39 0.31 9.43
C PHE A 159 -8.15 -1.07 8.84
N VAL A 160 -6.90 -1.44 8.55
CA VAL A 160 -6.57 -2.76 7.99
C VAL A 160 -7.06 -3.91 8.86
N PRO A 161 -6.87 -3.92 10.21
CA PRO A 161 -7.41 -4.97 11.05
C PRO A 161 -8.94 -5.07 11.03
N LEU A 162 -9.64 -3.95 10.84
CA LEU A 162 -11.09 -3.92 10.71
C LEU A 162 -11.53 -4.54 9.38
N ILE A 163 -10.86 -4.18 8.28
CA ILE A 163 -11.12 -4.73 6.95
C ILE A 163 -10.88 -6.25 6.96
N ASP A 164 -9.80 -6.73 7.58
CA ASP A 164 -9.48 -8.15 7.69
C ASP A 164 -10.50 -8.93 8.54
N ARG A 165 -11.17 -8.27 9.50
CA ARG A 165 -12.28 -8.87 10.26
C ARG A 165 -13.55 -8.99 9.44
N LEU A 166 -13.86 -7.98 8.62
CA LEU A 166 -15.07 -7.94 7.79
C LEU A 166 -14.94 -8.81 6.54
N LEU A 167 -13.74 -8.93 6.01
CA LEU A 167 -13.41 -9.64 4.76
C LEU A 167 -12.25 -10.61 5.00
N PRO A 168 -12.45 -11.69 5.77
CA PRO A 168 -11.40 -12.63 6.13
C PRO A 168 -10.88 -13.38 4.90
N ALA A 169 -9.55 -13.55 4.82
CA ALA A 169 -8.87 -14.32 3.79
C ALA A 169 -7.61 -14.99 4.34
N VAL A 170 -7.03 -15.88 3.54
CA VAL A 170 -5.78 -16.56 3.89
C VAL A 170 -4.66 -15.55 3.93
N ARG A 171 -3.90 -15.58 5.03
CA ARG A 171 -2.77 -14.69 5.26
C ARG A 171 -1.64 -14.97 4.28
N TYR A 172 -0.97 -13.91 3.84
CA TYR A 172 0.23 -14.03 3.00
C TYR A 172 1.38 -14.66 3.77
N ASP A 173 1.95 -15.72 3.22
CA ASP A 173 3.09 -16.46 3.79
C ASP A 173 4.19 -16.63 2.74
N TRP A 174 5.37 -16.09 3.01
CA TRP A 174 6.53 -16.15 2.13
C TRP A 174 7.02 -17.58 1.89
N SER A 175 6.87 -18.47 2.87
CA SER A 175 7.35 -19.87 2.78
C SER A 175 6.60 -20.65 1.71
N ARG A 176 5.34 -20.32 1.47
CA ARG A 176 4.48 -20.99 0.47
C ARG A 176 4.74 -20.56 -0.96
N THR A 177 5.30 -19.38 -1.17
CA THR A 177 5.57 -18.85 -2.51
C THR A 177 6.77 -19.53 -3.17
N THR A 178 7.66 -20.13 -2.38
CA THR A 178 8.87 -20.79 -2.88
C THR A 178 8.61 -22.20 -3.40
N THR A 179 7.48 -22.83 -3.04
CA THR A 179 7.19 -24.24 -3.37
C THR A 179 6.17 -24.42 -4.50
N GLY A 180 5.68 -23.35 -5.12
CA GLY A 180 4.79 -23.45 -6.31
C GLY A 180 3.44 -24.16 -6.07
N GLN A 181 3.10 -24.49 -4.83
CA GLN A 181 1.81 -25.12 -4.55
C GLN A 181 0.69 -24.08 -4.41
N PRO A 182 -0.41 -24.22 -5.17
CA PRO A 182 -1.60 -23.43 -4.94
C PRO A 182 -2.12 -23.70 -3.53
N SER A 183 -2.47 -22.64 -2.78
CA SER A 183 -3.09 -22.74 -1.47
C SER A 183 -4.49 -23.38 -1.60
N VAL A 184 -4.56 -24.71 -1.48
CA VAL A 184 -5.82 -25.40 -1.30
C VAL A 184 -6.28 -25.12 0.14
N PRO A 185 -7.47 -24.55 0.38
CA PRO A 185 -8.00 -24.43 1.73
C PRO A 185 -8.16 -25.83 2.30
N VAL A 186 -7.46 -26.13 3.39
CA VAL A 186 -7.70 -27.37 4.13
C VAL A 186 -9.07 -27.24 4.78
N PRO A 187 -10.06 -28.08 4.43
CA PRO A 187 -11.35 -28.08 5.11
C PRO A 187 -11.15 -28.37 6.58
N LEU A 188 -11.78 -27.60 7.45
CA LEU A 188 -11.73 -27.70 8.92
C LEU A 188 -12.26 -29.04 9.48
N ALA A 189 -12.66 -29.98 8.62
CA ALA A 189 -13.34 -31.21 8.97
C ALA A 189 -12.41 -32.41 9.31
N LEU A 190 -11.08 -32.28 9.25
CA LEU A 190 -10.16 -33.42 9.42
C LEU A 190 -9.33 -33.38 10.72
N SER A 191 -9.64 -32.52 11.68
CA SER A 191 -8.93 -32.47 12.98
C SER A 191 -9.51 -33.35 14.10
N LEU A 192 -10.49 -34.20 13.80
CA LEU A 192 -11.08 -35.11 14.78
C LEU A 192 -10.63 -36.57 14.54
N HIS A 193 -9.32 -36.85 14.61
CA HIS A 193 -8.86 -38.23 14.74
C HIS A 193 -8.33 -38.43 16.16
N PRO A 194 -8.99 -39.25 17.00
CA PRO A 194 -8.50 -39.54 18.34
C PRO A 194 -7.23 -40.41 18.22
N GLN A 195 -6.18 -39.99 18.86
CA GLN A 195 -4.97 -40.75 19.07
C GLN A 195 -5.33 -42.07 19.78
N ARG A 196 -5.35 -43.19 19.05
CA ARG A 196 -5.33 -44.51 19.67
C ARG A 196 -3.96 -44.75 20.31
N ARG A 197 -3.94 -44.75 21.63
CA ARG A 197 -2.80 -45.30 22.41
C ARG A 197 -2.83 -46.82 22.22
N PHE A 198 -1.79 -47.38 21.69
CA PHE A 198 -1.50 -48.78 21.82
C PHE A 198 -0.66 -48.98 23.11
N SER A 199 -1.23 -49.74 24.02
CA SER A 199 -0.58 -50.34 25.17
C SER A 199 0.38 -51.44 24.73
#